data_ca209d3eec02f87ea96b368194d8c2f3
#
_entry.id   ca209d3eec02f87ea96b368194d8c2f3
#
_cell.length_a   1.000
_cell.length_b   1.000
_cell.length_c   1.000
_cell.angle_alpha   90.00
_cell.angle_beta   90.00
_cell.angle_gamma   90.00
#
_symmetry.space_group_name_H-M   'P 1'
#
loop_
_entity.id
_entity.type
_entity.pdbx_description
1 polymer ?
#
loop_
_entity_poly.entity_id
_entity_poly.type
_entity_poly.pdbx_seq_one_letter_code
_entity_poly.pdbx_strand_id
1 'polypeptide(L)'
;MRPLQIVGIVIAVLIGIYGIRKYYGRQYKRLDIIISILISAGLLVISISPATGDIPARLFGMQPQVQGRWFAVLFISNTILFGLFFYALSIINGTKNVVGELVRALARAEYRKVFAAEKRGKTIFIIIPAYNEEKAISGVLRGMPKQVLGYDVHPIVVVDGANDNTEEVVRRENYLVAAHVMNRGQGDALRTGFEIALREGADIVMTMDADGQNLVEDIEKVVKPVIDNEADYVQGSRFLGHYDDRGSIRHVGVVFFTFLINLLGGMNITDCANGFRAIRATHLARLELHEKQFSAAEILLEASRRGLRIKEVPMTFAHRAHGESKKPRGLMYPLGYLRTMIMTWLR
;
A
#
# COMPACT_ATOMS: atom_id res chain seq x y z
N MET A 1 -47.65 -15.52 4.78
CA MET A 1 -46.36 -15.20 5.46
C MET A 1 -46.64 -14.57 6.81
N ARG A 2 -45.91 -14.95 7.84
CA ARG A 2 -46.06 -14.32 9.17
C ARG A 2 -45.45 -12.89 9.12
N PRO A 3 -45.97 -11.89 9.86
CA PRO A 3 -45.46 -10.51 9.83
C PRO A 3 -43.95 -10.43 10.01
N LEU A 4 -43.38 -11.27 10.84
CA LEU A 4 -41.93 -11.33 11.10
C LEU A 4 -41.12 -11.75 9.87
N GLN A 5 -41.67 -12.60 9.01
CA GLN A 5 -41.01 -13.01 7.75
C GLN A 5 -40.95 -11.85 6.76
N ILE A 6 -42.03 -11.07 6.67
CA ILE A 6 -42.06 -9.88 5.80
C ILE A 6 -41.01 -8.86 6.23
N VAL A 7 -40.94 -8.58 7.53
CA VAL A 7 -39.94 -7.65 8.11
C VAL A 7 -38.51 -8.13 7.81
N GLY A 8 -38.22 -9.42 8.00
CA GLY A 8 -36.91 -9.98 7.71
C GLY A 8 -36.51 -9.86 6.23
N ILE A 9 -37.47 -10.12 5.32
CA ILE A 9 -37.24 -9.95 3.87
C ILE A 9 -36.94 -8.48 3.52
N VAL A 10 -37.73 -7.54 4.07
CA VAL A 10 -37.52 -6.11 3.82
C VAL A 10 -36.13 -5.66 4.29
N ILE A 11 -35.73 -6.07 5.52
CA ILE A 11 -34.40 -5.73 6.06
C ILE A 11 -33.30 -6.33 5.17
N ALA A 12 -33.42 -7.59 4.77
CA ALA A 12 -32.44 -8.23 3.91
C ALA A 12 -32.28 -7.50 2.57
N VAL A 13 -33.37 -7.14 1.93
CA VAL A 13 -33.35 -6.38 0.66
C VAL A 13 -32.71 -5.01 0.85
N LEU A 14 -33.05 -4.30 1.92
CA LEU A 14 -32.46 -2.99 2.24
C LEU A 14 -30.93 -3.07 2.44
N ILE A 15 -30.45 -4.09 3.17
CA ILE A 15 -28.99 -4.32 3.35
C ILE A 15 -28.31 -4.58 2.00
N GLY A 16 -28.90 -5.41 1.14
CA GLY A 16 -28.36 -5.71 -0.18
C GLY A 16 -28.28 -4.46 -1.07
N ILE A 17 -29.39 -3.71 -1.16
CA ILE A 17 -29.44 -2.44 -1.93
C ILE A 17 -28.44 -1.43 -1.38
N TYR A 18 -28.34 -1.29 -0.07
CA TYR A 18 -27.40 -0.38 0.58
C TYR A 18 -25.94 -0.76 0.24
N GLY A 19 -25.57 -2.03 0.36
CA GLY A 19 -24.25 -2.53 0.02
C GLY A 19 -23.89 -2.24 -1.45
N ILE A 20 -24.80 -2.54 -2.37
CA ILE A 20 -24.66 -2.30 -3.80
C ILE A 20 -24.48 -0.79 -4.08
N ARG A 21 -25.36 0.05 -3.53
CA ARG A 21 -25.29 1.51 -3.73
C ARG A 21 -23.96 2.11 -3.23
N LYS A 22 -23.47 1.66 -2.08
CA LYS A 22 -22.20 2.10 -1.51
C LYS A 22 -20.99 1.63 -2.34
N TYR A 23 -21.08 0.46 -2.92
CA TYR A 23 -20.04 -0.05 -3.83
C TYR A 23 -19.97 0.78 -5.12
N TYR A 24 -21.09 1.04 -5.78
CA TYR A 24 -21.11 1.89 -6.99
C TYR A 24 -20.71 3.34 -6.69
N GLY A 25 -21.01 3.85 -5.48
CA GLY A 25 -20.53 5.14 -5.01
C GLY A 25 -19.03 5.17 -4.62
N ARG A 26 -18.25 4.10 -4.90
CA ARG A 26 -16.83 3.94 -4.54
C ARG A 26 -16.53 4.10 -3.03
N GLN A 27 -17.52 3.97 -2.18
CA GLN A 27 -17.38 4.04 -0.71
C GLN A 27 -17.07 2.69 -0.09
N TYR A 28 -17.43 1.58 -0.76
CA TYR A 28 -17.20 0.21 -0.35
C TYR A 28 -16.16 -0.46 -1.25
N LYS A 29 -15.30 -1.29 -0.63
CA LYS A 29 -14.40 -2.21 -1.34
C LYS A 29 -15.16 -3.49 -1.73
N ARG A 30 -14.59 -4.27 -2.64
CA ARG A 30 -15.18 -5.56 -3.06
C ARG A 30 -15.52 -6.49 -1.90
N LEU A 31 -14.69 -6.48 -0.84
CA LEU A 31 -14.94 -7.28 0.36
C LEU A 31 -16.21 -6.84 1.10
N ASP A 32 -16.44 -5.53 1.22
CA ASP A 32 -17.59 -4.98 1.94
C ASP A 32 -18.91 -5.34 1.24
N ILE A 33 -18.92 -5.31 -0.11
CA ILE A 33 -20.10 -5.73 -0.87
C ILE A 33 -20.33 -7.24 -0.76
N ILE A 34 -19.28 -8.07 -0.81
CA ILE A 34 -19.40 -9.53 -0.62
C ILE A 34 -20.04 -9.83 0.75
N ILE A 35 -19.55 -9.19 1.81
CA ILE A 35 -20.08 -9.34 3.16
C ILE A 35 -21.56 -8.89 3.22
N SER A 36 -21.88 -7.73 2.64
CA SER A 36 -23.27 -7.22 2.59
C SER A 36 -24.21 -8.18 1.85
N ILE A 37 -23.75 -8.76 0.75
CA ILE A 37 -24.52 -9.75 -0.02
C ILE A 37 -24.71 -11.05 0.78
N LEU A 38 -23.68 -11.55 1.45
CA LEU A 38 -23.76 -12.76 2.27
C LEU A 38 -24.74 -12.59 3.43
N ILE A 39 -24.69 -11.45 4.13
CA ILE A 39 -25.63 -11.11 5.22
C ILE A 39 -27.06 -11.01 4.67
N SER A 40 -27.26 -10.31 3.56
CA SER A 40 -28.56 -10.16 2.91
C SER A 40 -29.13 -11.52 2.49
N ALA A 41 -28.34 -12.37 1.84
CA ALA A 41 -28.75 -13.71 1.40
C ALA A 41 -29.09 -14.61 2.60
N GLY A 42 -28.28 -14.62 3.66
CA GLY A 42 -28.55 -15.38 4.87
C GLY A 42 -29.86 -14.96 5.54
N LEU A 43 -30.13 -13.66 5.68
CA LEU A 43 -31.38 -13.13 6.19
C LEU A 43 -32.59 -13.50 5.32
N LEU A 44 -32.45 -13.44 3.99
CA LEU A 44 -33.49 -13.84 3.05
C LEU A 44 -33.86 -15.32 3.24
N VAL A 45 -32.88 -16.20 3.28
CA VAL A 45 -33.09 -17.65 3.43
C VAL A 45 -33.87 -17.95 4.72
N ILE A 46 -33.46 -17.38 5.84
CA ILE A 46 -34.12 -17.60 7.15
C ILE A 46 -35.52 -16.98 7.16
N SER A 47 -35.71 -15.83 6.52
CA SER A 47 -37.02 -15.16 6.50
C SER A 47 -38.02 -15.89 5.59
N ILE A 48 -37.59 -16.47 4.48
CA ILE A 48 -38.43 -17.23 3.55
C ILE A 48 -38.79 -18.61 4.17
N SER A 49 -37.80 -19.28 4.74
CA SER A 49 -37.96 -20.62 5.32
C SER A 49 -37.46 -20.64 6.76
N PRO A 50 -38.32 -20.32 7.74
CA PRO A 50 -37.94 -20.34 9.16
C PRO A 50 -37.42 -21.68 9.67
N ALA A 51 -37.77 -22.78 8.99
CA ALA A 51 -37.24 -24.11 9.27
C ALA A 51 -35.71 -24.21 9.04
N THR A 52 -35.12 -23.33 8.21
CA THR A 52 -33.66 -23.27 8.09
C THR A 52 -32.98 -22.73 9.34
N GLY A 53 -33.66 -21.94 10.16
CA GLY A 53 -33.21 -21.53 11.49
C GLY A 53 -33.13 -22.69 12.50
N ASP A 54 -33.80 -23.80 12.23
CA ASP A 54 -33.74 -25.02 13.05
C ASP A 54 -32.48 -25.86 12.74
N ILE A 55 -31.79 -25.62 11.58
CA ILE A 55 -30.61 -26.37 11.21
C ILE A 55 -29.45 -26.18 12.23
N PRO A 56 -29.10 -24.97 12.65
CA PRO A 56 -28.14 -24.77 13.73
C PRO A 56 -28.63 -25.34 15.07
N ALA A 57 -29.92 -25.17 15.38
CA ALA A 57 -30.49 -25.74 16.63
C ALA A 57 -30.38 -27.27 16.67
N ARG A 58 -30.62 -27.95 15.54
CA ARG A 58 -30.42 -29.41 15.41
C ARG A 58 -28.96 -29.83 15.49
N LEU A 59 -28.04 -29.05 14.87
CA LEU A 59 -26.60 -29.30 14.95
C LEU A 59 -26.06 -29.21 16.39
N PHE A 60 -26.64 -28.35 17.22
CA PHE A 60 -26.29 -28.20 18.64
C PHE A 60 -27.17 -28.99 19.60
N GLY A 61 -28.01 -29.92 19.10
CA GLY A 61 -28.83 -30.78 19.93
C GLY A 61 -29.97 -30.07 20.68
N MET A 62 -30.39 -28.89 20.23
CA MET A 62 -31.41 -28.08 20.87
C MET A 62 -32.81 -28.42 20.37
N GLN A 63 -33.81 -28.45 21.25
CA GLN A 63 -35.21 -28.71 20.88
C GLN A 63 -35.88 -27.48 20.23
N PRO A 64 -36.58 -27.63 19.07
CA PRO A 64 -37.02 -26.51 18.24
C PRO A 64 -38.06 -25.57 18.87
N GLN A 65 -38.91 -26.05 19.77
CA GLN A 65 -40.13 -25.32 20.15
C GLN A 65 -39.96 -24.17 21.15
N VAL A 66 -38.97 -24.19 22.02
CA VAL A 66 -38.73 -23.11 23.02
C VAL A 66 -37.48 -22.32 22.67
N GLN A 67 -36.49 -22.98 22.12
CA GLN A 67 -35.16 -22.42 21.82
C GLN A 67 -35.13 -21.62 20.50
N GLY A 68 -36.00 -21.94 19.55
CA GLY A 68 -36.04 -21.23 18.24
C GLY A 68 -36.37 -19.74 18.34
N ARG A 69 -37.17 -19.34 19.36
CA ARG A 69 -37.51 -17.92 19.61
C ARG A 69 -36.31 -17.14 20.14
N TRP A 70 -35.57 -17.69 21.09
CA TRP A 70 -34.34 -17.08 21.61
C TRP A 70 -33.25 -17.02 20.57
N PHE A 71 -33.16 -18.04 19.72
CA PHE A 71 -32.22 -18.06 18.60
C PHE A 71 -32.53 -16.98 17.58
N ALA A 72 -33.82 -16.76 17.24
CA ALA A 72 -34.22 -15.69 16.33
C ALA A 72 -33.88 -14.30 16.89
N VAL A 73 -34.11 -14.07 18.19
CA VAL A 73 -33.74 -12.79 18.85
C VAL A 73 -32.23 -12.58 18.85
N LEU A 74 -31.48 -13.62 19.22
CA LEU A 74 -30.00 -13.56 19.18
C LEU A 74 -29.46 -13.35 17.75
N PHE A 75 -30.05 -14.00 16.77
CA PHE A 75 -29.66 -13.84 15.37
C PHE A 75 -29.92 -12.43 14.86
N ILE A 76 -31.12 -11.87 15.13
CA ILE A 76 -31.47 -10.50 14.74
C ILE A 76 -30.55 -9.50 15.45
N SER A 77 -30.33 -9.67 16.77
CA SER A 77 -29.45 -8.76 17.52
C SER A 77 -28.01 -8.81 17.05
N ASN A 78 -27.48 -10.01 16.78
CA ASN A 78 -26.13 -10.13 16.21
C ASN A 78 -26.05 -9.53 14.79
N THR A 79 -27.08 -9.71 13.95
CA THR A 79 -27.11 -9.12 12.62
C THR A 79 -27.08 -7.60 12.67
N ILE A 80 -27.86 -6.99 13.58
CA ILE A 80 -27.84 -5.56 13.83
C ILE A 80 -26.45 -5.12 14.33
N LEU A 81 -25.87 -5.86 15.27
CA LEU A 81 -24.55 -5.58 15.82
C LEU A 81 -23.47 -5.62 14.75
N PHE A 82 -23.49 -6.65 13.87
CA PHE A 82 -22.59 -6.74 12.73
C PHE A 82 -22.79 -5.57 11.76
N GLY A 83 -24.03 -5.20 11.46
CA GLY A 83 -24.34 -4.03 10.62
C GLY A 83 -23.77 -2.74 11.20
N LEU A 84 -23.96 -2.50 12.50
CA LEU A 84 -23.38 -1.35 13.20
C LEU A 84 -21.84 -1.40 13.22
N PHE A 85 -21.25 -2.56 13.43
CA PHE A 85 -19.81 -2.76 13.41
C PHE A 85 -19.22 -2.41 12.03
N PHE A 86 -19.79 -2.91 10.93
CA PHE A 86 -19.33 -2.57 9.59
C PHE A 86 -19.57 -1.12 9.24
N TYR A 87 -20.69 -0.54 9.69
CA TYR A 87 -20.94 0.89 9.55
C TYR A 87 -19.87 1.73 10.26
N ALA A 88 -19.53 1.38 11.50
CA ALA A 88 -18.46 2.04 12.25
C ALA A 88 -17.09 1.88 11.56
N LEU A 89 -16.75 0.68 11.07
CA LEU A 89 -15.53 0.46 10.29
C LEU A 89 -15.48 1.31 9.01
N SER A 90 -16.62 1.46 8.33
CA SER A 90 -16.71 2.31 7.12
C SER A 90 -16.42 3.77 7.43
N ILE A 91 -17.00 4.31 8.52
CA ILE A 91 -16.73 5.69 8.97
C ILE A 91 -15.24 5.85 9.34
N ILE A 92 -14.69 4.93 10.14
CA ILE A 92 -13.29 4.97 10.56
C ILE A 92 -12.35 4.96 9.34
N ASN A 93 -12.62 4.10 8.36
CA ASN A 93 -11.80 4.04 7.15
C ASN A 93 -11.94 5.30 6.29
N GLY A 94 -13.14 5.85 6.18
CA GLY A 94 -13.38 7.13 5.50
C GLY A 94 -12.58 8.26 6.15
N THR A 95 -12.67 8.40 7.46
CA THR A 95 -11.94 9.43 8.23
C THR A 95 -10.43 9.28 8.08
N LYS A 96 -9.90 8.05 8.17
CA LYS A 96 -8.47 7.79 7.95
C LYS A 96 -7.99 8.24 6.57
N ASN A 97 -8.80 8.08 5.54
CA ASN A 97 -8.44 8.49 4.19
C ASN A 97 -8.43 10.02 4.07
N VAL A 98 -9.45 10.71 4.60
CA VAL A 98 -9.50 12.19 4.62
C VAL A 98 -8.32 12.78 5.37
N VAL A 99 -7.99 12.24 6.56
CA VAL A 99 -6.81 12.66 7.32
C VAL A 99 -5.52 12.43 6.50
N GLY A 100 -5.43 11.29 5.81
CA GLY A 100 -4.29 11.01 4.94
C GLY A 100 -4.13 12.03 3.81
N GLU A 101 -5.20 12.37 3.12
CA GLU A 101 -5.19 13.41 2.08
C GLU A 101 -4.78 14.78 2.63
N LEU A 102 -5.29 15.15 3.80
CA LEU A 102 -4.94 16.42 4.46
C LEU A 102 -3.44 16.47 4.80
N VAL A 103 -2.90 15.41 5.41
CA VAL A 103 -1.47 15.33 5.74
C VAL A 103 -0.60 15.46 4.50
N ARG A 104 -0.93 14.75 3.41
CA ARG A 104 -0.22 14.87 2.13
C ARG A 104 -0.35 16.27 1.53
N ALA A 105 -1.55 16.87 1.60
CA ALA A 105 -1.77 18.22 1.09
C ALA A 105 -0.93 19.27 1.83
N LEU A 106 -0.83 19.17 3.15
CA LEU A 106 0.02 20.05 3.97
C LEU A 106 1.50 19.91 3.63
N ALA A 107 2.00 18.68 3.57
CA ALA A 107 3.40 18.41 3.22
C ALA A 107 3.76 18.95 1.82
N ARG A 108 2.87 18.79 0.83
CA ARG A 108 3.05 19.35 -0.51
C ARG A 108 3.01 20.88 -0.52
N ALA A 109 2.13 21.49 0.29
CA ALA A 109 2.04 22.93 0.35
C ALA A 109 3.30 23.56 0.97
N GLU A 110 3.87 22.92 1.98
CA GLU A 110 5.14 23.34 2.58
C GLU A 110 6.30 23.20 1.59
N TYR A 111 6.43 22.06 0.94
CA TYR A 111 7.43 21.84 -0.11
C TYR A 111 7.37 22.94 -1.17
N ARG A 112 6.18 23.28 -1.64
CA ARG A 112 5.97 24.29 -2.70
C ARG A 112 6.37 25.71 -2.32
N LYS A 113 6.31 26.07 -1.04
CA LYS A 113 6.76 27.39 -0.55
C LYS A 113 8.27 27.59 -0.74
N VAL A 114 9.03 26.50 -0.71
CA VAL A 114 10.50 26.53 -0.77
C VAL A 114 11.00 26.30 -2.19
N PHE A 115 10.21 25.64 -3.02
CA PHE A 115 10.59 25.20 -4.35
C PHE A 115 9.86 25.99 -5.43
N ALA A 116 10.56 26.97 -6.03
CA ALA A 116 10.07 27.69 -7.21
C ALA A 116 10.38 26.86 -8.47
N ALA A 117 9.34 26.53 -9.25
CA ALA A 117 9.50 25.79 -10.50
C ALA A 117 10.19 26.67 -11.56
N GLU A 118 11.47 26.49 -11.76
CA GLU A 118 12.15 26.92 -12.99
C GLU A 118 11.87 25.90 -14.11
N LYS A 119 11.82 26.39 -15.35
CA LYS A 119 11.63 25.54 -16.54
C LYS A 119 12.83 24.59 -16.63
N ARG A 120 12.61 23.30 -16.37
CA ARG A 120 13.68 22.29 -16.27
C ARG A 120 13.92 21.58 -17.59
N GLY A 121 15.15 21.09 -17.74
CA GLY A 121 15.51 20.12 -18.76
C GLY A 121 14.94 18.73 -18.46
N LYS A 122 15.68 17.68 -18.82
CA LYS A 122 15.34 16.30 -18.47
C LYS A 122 15.62 16.04 -16.99
N THR A 123 14.66 15.48 -16.26
CA THR A 123 14.72 15.37 -14.80
C THR A 123 14.46 13.96 -14.28
N ILE A 124 15.21 13.60 -13.24
CA ILE A 124 14.98 12.43 -12.41
C ILE A 124 14.66 12.90 -10.99
N PHE A 125 13.49 12.56 -10.47
CA PHE A 125 13.17 12.79 -9.07
C PHE A 125 13.38 11.52 -8.27
N ILE A 126 14.19 11.60 -7.20
CA ILE A 126 14.48 10.47 -6.30
C ILE A 126 13.69 10.66 -5.01
N ILE A 127 12.70 9.82 -4.79
CA ILE A 127 11.87 9.86 -3.59
C ILE A 127 12.50 9.01 -2.50
N ILE A 128 12.77 9.63 -1.36
CA ILE A 128 13.44 9.04 -0.21
C ILE A 128 12.51 9.12 1.00
N PRO A 129 11.70 8.06 1.26
CA PRO A 129 10.88 8.01 2.48
C PRO A 129 11.79 7.81 3.70
N ALA A 130 11.67 8.69 4.69
CA ALA A 130 12.50 8.67 5.90
C ALA A 130 11.63 8.67 7.17
N TYR A 131 11.90 7.74 8.09
CA TYR A 131 11.28 7.69 9.42
C TYR A 131 12.30 7.32 10.47
N ASN A 132 12.68 8.28 11.32
CA ASN A 132 13.72 8.15 12.33
C ASN A 132 15.06 7.64 11.74
N GLU A 133 15.59 8.34 10.76
CA GLU A 133 16.84 8.01 10.05
C GLU A 133 17.91 9.12 10.21
N GLU A 134 17.89 9.87 11.33
CA GLU A 134 18.82 10.98 11.61
C GLU A 134 20.29 10.62 11.42
N LYS A 135 20.66 9.35 11.72
CA LYS A 135 22.05 8.88 11.69
C LYS A 135 22.51 8.42 10.29
N ALA A 136 21.57 8.04 9.41
CA ALA A 136 21.89 7.45 8.11
C ALA A 136 21.68 8.43 6.96
N ILE A 137 20.65 9.26 7.03
CA ILE A 137 20.19 10.08 5.91
C ILE A 137 21.25 11.05 5.37
N SER A 138 22.08 11.64 6.23
CA SER A 138 23.15 12.57 5.82
C SER A 138 24.14 11.90 4.85
N GLY A 139 24.54 10.65 5.15
CA GLY A 139 25.45 9.89 4.27
C GLY A 139 24.85 9.64 2.89
N VAL A 140 23.55 9.29 2.83
CA VAL A 140 22.82 9.09 1.58
C VAL A 140 22.77 10.39 0.76
N LEU A 141 22.43 11.50 1.40
CA LEU A 141 22.26 12.79 0.71
C LEU A 141 23.58 13.37 0.17
N ARG A 142 24.68 13.22 0.92
CA ARG A 142 25.99 13.70 0.47
C ARG A 142 26.52 12.96 -0.74
N GLY A 143 26.15 11.68 -0.91
CA GLY A 143 26.52 10.90 -2.07
C GLY A 143 25.69 11.17 -3.32
N MET A 144 24.57 11.93 -3.23
CA MET A 144 23.65 12.11 -4.34
C MET A 144 24.30 12.82 -5.52
N PRO A 145 24.25 12.23 -6.73
CA PRO A 145 24.75 12.88 -7.94
C PRO A 145 23.81 14.04 -8.31
N LYS A 146 24.38 15.11 -8.87
CA LYS A 146 23.58 16.22 -9.39
C LYS A 146 22.98 15.91 -10.76
N GLN A 147 23.65 15.06 -11.53
CA GLN A 147 23.21 14.63 -12.86
C GLN A 147 23.53 13.13 -13.07
N VAL A 148 22.68 12.45 -13.81
CA VAL A 148 22.87 11.07 -14.27
C VAL A 148 22.45 10.99 -15.73
N LEU A 149 23.38 10.58 -16.61
CA LEU A 149 23.13 10.41 -18.05
C LEU A 149 22.46 11.63 -18.72
N GLY A 150 22.85 12.85 -18.30
CA GLY A 150 22.31 14.10 -18.83
C GLY A 150 20.95 14.51 -18.29
N TYR A 151 20.44 13.83 -17.26
CA TYR A 151 19.26 14.23 -16.51
C TYR A 151 19.65 14.88 -15.20
N ASP A 152 19.01 15.99 -14.84
CA ASP A 152 19.17 16.63 -13.54
C ASP A 152 18.49 15.79 -12.45
N VAL A 153 19.18 15.56 -11.34
CA VAL A 153 18.71 14.74 -10.24
C VAL A 153 18.17 15.62 -9.11
N HIS A 154 16.93 15.37 -8.73
CA HIS A 154 16.23 16.11 -7.68
C HIS A 154 15.74 15.14 -6.56
N PRO A 155 16.51 14.99 -5.47
CA PRO A 155 16.05 14.22 -4.32
C PRO A 155 14.90 14.94 -3.59
N ILE A 156 13.85 14.17 -3.26
CA ILE A 156 12.76 14.59 -2.40
C ILE A 156 12.75 13.69 -1.18
N VAL A 157 13.13 14.22 -0.03
CA VAL A 157 13.01 13.48 1.23
C VAL A 157 11.62 13.68 1.79
N VAL A 158 10.90 12.59 2.00
CA VAL A 158 9.59 12.62 2.65
C VAL A 158 9.75 12.08 4.06
N VAL A 159 9.76 12.96 5.05
CA VAL A 159 9.87 12.63 6.47
C VAL A 159 8.47 12.24 6.98
N ASP A 160 8.29 10.97 7.32
CA ASP A 160 6.98 10.41 7.66
C ASP A 160 6.71 10.49 9.17
N GLY A 161 6.57 11.69 9.72
CA GLY A 161 6.25 11.93 11.12
C GLY A 161 7.34 11.38 12.06
N ALA A 162 8.59 11.66 11.75
CA ALA A 162 9.74 11.24 12.57
C ALA A 162 9.70 11.90 13.95
N ASN A 163 10.20 11.18 14.97
CA ASN A 163 10.30 11.65 16.36
C ASN A 163 11.74 12.01 16.74
N ASP A 164 12.68 11.93 15.78
CA ASP A 164 14.08 12.30 15.91
C ASP A 164 14.40 13.53 15.06
N ASN A 165 15.69 13.87 14.92
CA ASN A 165 16.13 15.04 14.16
C ASN A 165 16.27 14.77 12.64
N THR A 166 15.62 13.74 12.09
CA THR A 166 15.71 13.40 10.64
C THR A 166 15.44 14.61 9.75
N GLU A 167 14.38 15.38 10.04
CA GLU A 167 14.00 16.54 9.23
C GLU A 167 15.07 17.64 9.28
N GLU A 168 15.59 17.95 10.48
CA GLU A 168 16.62 18.97 10.65
C GLU A 168 17.92 18.57 9.94
N VAL A 169 18.29 17.28 9.98
CA VAL A 169 19.48 16.78 9.28
C VAL A 169 19.34 16.98 7.79
N VAL A 170 18.18 16.66 7.19
CA VAL A 170 17.94 16.86 5.76
C VAL A 170 18.02 18.34 5.39
N ARG A 171 17.44 19.24 6.19
CA ARG A 171 17.50 20.69 5.95
C ARG A 171 18.94 21.24 6.06
N ARG A 172 19.76 20.72 6.97
CA ARG A 172 21.18 21.07 7.09
C ARG A 172 22.02 20.65 5.86
N GLU A 173 21.66 19.55 5.24
CA GLU A 173 22.30 19.10 3.99
C GLU A 173 21.78 19.87 2.74
N ASN A 174 20.97 20.93 2.93
CA ASN A 174 20.39 21.79 1.90
C ASN A 174 19.44 21.05 0.93
N TYR A 175 18.77 20.00 1.40
CA TYR A 175 17.75 19.30 0.64
C TYR A 175 16.34 19.72 1.04
N LEU A 176 15.43 19.64 0.08
CA LEU A 176 14.03 19.94 0.29
C LEU A 176 13.33 18.77 1.01
N VAL A 177 12.49 19.13 1.96
CA VAL A 177 11.73 18.19 2.79
C VAL A 177 10.24 18.34 2.54
N ALA A 178 9.54 17.22 2.39
CA ALA A 178 8.11 17.13 2.54
C ALA A 178 7.82 16.41 3.88
N ALA A 179 7.37 17.13 4.90
CA ALA A 179 7.19 16.55 6.22
C ALA A 179 5.72 16.20 6.50
N HIS A 180 5.47 14.96 6.90
CA HIS A 180 4.19 14.56 7.46
C HIS A 180 4.13 14.91 8.94
N VAL A 181 3.04 15.51 9.39
CA VAL A 181 2.83 15.85 10.80
C VAL A 181 2.67 14.62 11.71
N MET A 182 2.47 13.44 11.14
CA MET A 182 2.35 12.17 11.83
C MET A 182 2.74 11.01 10.92
N ASN A 183 3.21 9.90 11.51
CA ASN A 183 3.54 8.70 10.75
C ASN A 183 2.31 8.11 10.04
N ARG A 184 2.43 7.93 8.72
CA ARG A 184 1.39 7.40 7.84
C ARG A 184 1.81 6.10 7.17
N GLY A 185 3.07 5.74 7.27
CA GLY A 185 3.69 4.57 6.64
C GLY A 185 4.35 4.88 5.31
N GLN A 186 5.32 4.03 4.96
CA GLN A 186 6.17 4.20 3.78
C GLN A 186 5.37 4.42 2.48
N GLY A 187 4.23 3.74 2.31
CA GLY A 187 3.39 3.90 1.12
C GLY A 187 2.77 5.30 0.99
N ASP A 188 2.33 5.91 2.11
CA ASP A 188 1.84 7.29 2.10
C ASP A 188 2.98 8.29 1.84
N ALA A 189 4.16 8.06 2.39
CA ALA A 189 5.35 8.87 2.13
C ALA A 189 5.75 8.81 0.64
N LEU A 190 5.80 7.62 0.05
CA LEU A 190 6.06 7.46 -1.37
C LEU A 190 5.02 8.18 -2.23
N ARG A 191 3.72 8.05 -1.92
CA ARG A 191 2.66 8.76 -2.65
C ARG A 191 2.83 10.27 -2.59
N THR A 192 3.19 10.82 -1.42
CA THR A 192 3.49 12.26 -1.30
C THR A 192 4.63 12.67 -2.23
N GLY A 193 5.73 11.92 -2.22
CA GLY A 193 6.86 12.18 -3.11
C GLY A 193 6.51 12.04 -4.59
N PHE A 194 5.74 11.01 -4.97
CA PHE A 194 5.27 10.81 -6.33
C PHE A 194 4.38 11.97 -6.81
N GLU A 195 3.45 12.41 -5.98
CA GLU A 195 2.58 13.53 -6.32
C GLU A 195 3.37 14.84 -6.49
N ILE A 196 4.39 15.07 -5.68
CA ILE A 196 5.29 16.23 -5.84
C ILE A 196 6.06 16.09 -7.15
N ALA A 197 6.75 14.97 -7.38
CA ALA A 197 7.55 14.75 -8.57
C ALA A 197 6.75 14.91 -9.88
N LEU A 198 5.54 14.34 -9.92
CA LEU A 198 4.65 14.46 -11.08
C LEU A 198 4.21 15.91 -11.33
N ARG A 199 3.91 16.66 -10.27
CA ARG A 199 3.53 18.08 -10.38
C ARG A 199 4.67 18.98 -10.81
N GLU A 200 5.90 18.63 -10.40
CA GLU A 200 7.11 19.34 -10.76
C GLU A 200 7.64 18.94 -12.16
N GLY A 201 6.90 18.08 -12.87
CA GLY A 201 7.21 17.72 -14.27
C GLY A 201 8.34 16.70 -14.41
N ALA A 202 8.45 15.75 -13.49
CA ALA A 202 9.41 14.65 -13.59
C ALA A 202 9.29 13.88 -14.91
N ASP A 203 10.41 13.52 -15.54
CA ASP A 203 10.45 12.54 -16.63
C ASP A 203 10.55 11.12 -16.08
N ILE A 204 11.38 10.95 -15.06
CA ILE A 204 11.60 9.68 -14.37
C ILE A 204 11.46 9.91 -12.87
N VAL A 205 10.77 8.99 -12.21
CA VAL A 205 10.67 8.97 -10.75
C VAL A 205 11.36 7.70 -10.24
N MET A 206 12.26 7.89 -9.31
CA MET A 206 12.98 6.81 -8.67
C MET A 206 12.65 6.76 -7.18
N THR A 207 12.71 5.58 -6.56
CA THR A 207 12.62 5.41 -5.11
C THR A 207 13.91 4.85 -4.55
N MET A 208 14.31 5.30 -3.36
CA MET A 208 15.51 4.87 -2.66
C MET A 208 15.25 4.91 -1.15
N ASP A 209 15.71 3.90 -0.40
CA ASP A 209 15.56 3.88 1.06
C ASP A 209 16.56 4.85 1.74
N ALA A 210 16.17 5.43 2.87
CA ALA A 210 16.94 6.43 3.62
C ALA A 210 18.07 5.84 4.50
N ASP A 211 18.16 4.49 4.60
CA ASP A 211 19.01 3.78 5.55
C ASP A 211 20.43 3.49 5.06
N GLY A 212 20.76 3.92 3.84
CA GLY A 212 22.08 3.76 3.23
C GLY A 212 22.39 2.35 2.70
N GLN A 213 21.42 1.44 2.70
CA GLN A 213 21.62 0.10 2.15
C GLN A 213 21.64 0.07 0.62
N ASN A 214 20.97 1.03 -0.04
CA ASN A 214 21.06 1.22 -1.49
C ASN A 214 22.25 2.14 -1.80
N LEU A 215 23.14 1.71 -2.66
CA LEU A 215 24.28 2.53 -3.06
C LEU A 215 23.88 3.55 -4.10
N VAL A 216 24.34 4.80 -3.94
CA VAL A 216 24.08 5.88 -4.90
C VAL A 216 24.74 5.64 -6.27
N GLU A 217 25.82 4.88 -6.30
CA GLU A 217 26.54 4.46 -7.51
C GLU A 217 25.69 3.54 -8.40
N ASP A 218 24.72 2.86 -7.83
CA ASP A 218 23.81 1.99 -8.57
C ASP A 218 22.62 2.72 -9.19
N ILE A 219 22.45 4.04 -8.92
CA ILE A 219 21.36 4.87 -9.49
C ILE A 219 21.37 4.77 -11.01
N GLU A 220 22.54 4.93 -11.64
CA GLU A 220 22.67 4.86 -13.10
C GLU A 220 22.17 3.52 -13.66
N LYS A 221 22.50 2.40 -13.00
CA LYS A 221 22.08 1.06 -13.45
C LYS A 221 20.56 0.93 -13.49
N VAL A 222 19.85 1.56 -12.54
CA VAL A 222 18.39 1.46 -12.42
C VAL A 222 17.68 2.43 -13.37
N VAL A 223 18.22 3.64 -13.58
CA VAL A 223 17.57 4.62 -14.46
C VAL A 223 17.88 4.42 -15.95
N LYS A 224 19.06 3.89 -16.27
CA LYS A 224 19.51 3.71 -17.65
C LYS A 224 18.51 2.96 -18.53
N PRO A 225 17.96 1.79 -18.17
CA PRO A 225 17.00 1.08 -19.03
C PRO A 225 15.69 1.86 -19.24
N VAL A 226 15.30 2.74 -18.30
CA VAL A 226 14.13 3.62 -18.48
C VAL A 226 14.47 4.73 -19.47
N ILE A 227 15.67 5.31 -19.39
CA ILE A 227 16.16 6.36 -20.30
C ILE A 227 16.24 5.82 -21.72
N ASP A 228 16.85 4.65 -21.89
CA ASP A 228 17.05 3.98 -23.19
C ASP A 228 15.75 3.38 -23.76
N ASN A 229 14.62 3.54 -23.07
CA ASN A 229 13.32 3.02 -23.45
C ASN A 229 13.27 1.47 -23.57
N GLU A 230 14.16 0.76 -22.89
CA GLU A 230 14.18 -0.70 -22.82
C GLU A 230 13.09 -1.23 -21.86
N ALA A 231 12.75 -0.44 -20.82
CA ALA A 231 11.75 -0.77 -19.82
C ALA A 231 10.96 0.46 -19.40
N ASP A 232 9.75 0.25 -18.89
CA ASP A 232 8.88 1.29 -18.35
C ASP A 232 9.02 1.39 -16.83
N TYR A 233 9.40 0.27 -16.22
CA TYR A 233 9.68 0.10 -14.80
C TYR A 233 10.92 -0.76 -14.61
N VAL A 234 11.86 -0.28 -13.81
CA VAL A 234 13.10 -0.99 -13.48
C VAL A 234 13.24 -1.09 -11.97
N GLN A 235 13.66 -2.24 -11.47
CA GLN A 235 14.06 -2.37 -10.07
C GLN A 235 15.42 -3.04 -9.92
N GLY A 236 16.12 -2.67 -8.86
CA GLY A 236 17.33 -3.34 -8.45
C GLY A 236 16.98 -4.69 -7.80
N SER A 237 17.68 -5.74 -8.21
CA SER A 237 17.59 -7.04 -7.56
C SER A 237 18.85 -7.36 -6.78
N ARG A 238 18.67 -7.70 -5.50
CA ARG A 238 19.73 -8.20 -4.62
C ARG A 238 20.22 -9.58 -5.06
N PHE A 239 19.32 -10.38 -5.63
CA PHE A 239 19.62 -11.74 -6.06
C PHE A 239 20.42 -11.80 -7.35
N LEU A 240 20.30 -10.79 -8.21
CA LEU A 240 21.13 -10.64 -9.41
C LEU A 240 22.48 -9.98 -9.11
N GLY A 241 22.59 -9.27 -7.97
CA GLY A 241 23.77 -8.57 -7.55
C GLY A 241 24.44 -9.14 -6.31
N HIS A 242 24.94 -8.27 -5.43
CA HIS A 242 25.60 -8.66 -4.19
C HIS A 242 24.68 -8.47 -2.99
N TYR A 243 24.54 -9.54 -2.19
CA TYR A 243 23.69 -9.59 -1.02
C TYR A 243 24.23 -10.58 0.02
N ASP A 244 24.63 -10.08 1.18
CA ASP A 244 25.32 -10.86 2.21
C ASP A 244 24.40 -11.72 3.09
N ASP A 245 23.09 -11.44 3.11
CA ASP A 245 22.13 -12.11 4.00
C ASP A 245 21.47 -13.37 3.36
N ARG A 246 22.22 -14.04 2.47
CA ARG A 246 21.76 -15.29 1.83
C ARG A 246 21.63 -16.40 2.87
N GLY A 247 20.45 -17.04 2.90
CA GLY A 247 20.17 -18.17 3.83
C GLY A 247 19.44 -17.77 5.11
N SER A 248 19.19 -16.48 5.35
CA SER A 248 18.37 -16.05 6.47
C SER A 248 16.88 -16.40 6.28
N ILE A 249 16.12 -16.48 7.38
CA ILE A 249 14.64 -16.62 7.35
C ILE A 249 14.00 -15.51 6.49
N ARG A 250 14.59 -14.33 6.50
CA ARG A 250 14.14 -13.18 5.70
C ARG A 250 14.34 -13.46 4.20
N HIS A 251 15.44 -14.05 3.82
CA HIS A 251 15.73 -14.47 2.45
C HIS A 251 14.66 -15.44 1.93
N VAL A 252 14.38 -16.50 2.71
CA VAL A 252 13.35 -17.49 2.37
C VAL A 252 11.98 -16.82 2.20
N GLY A 253 11.65 -15.88 3.09
CA GLY A 253 10.41 -15.10 2.98
C GLY A 253 10.32 -14.28 1.70
N VAL A 254 11.41 -13.60 1.30
CA VAL A 254 11.44 -12.84 0.05
C VAL A 254 11.28 -13.74 -1.17
N VAL A 255 11.96 -14.88 -1.21
CA VAL A 255 11.83 -15.87 -2.31
C VAL A 255 10.39 -16.37 -2.42
N PHE A 256 9.77 -16.74 -1.29
CA PHE A 256 8.38 -17.17 -1.25
C PHE A 256 7.41 -16.11 -1.77
N PHE A 257 7.52 -14.86 -1.30
CA PHE A 257 6.67 -13.78 -1.75
C PHE A 257 6.94 -13.37 -3.20
N THR A 258 8.19 -13.49 -3.67
CA THR A 258 8.51 -13.27 -5.07
C THR A 258 7.83 -14.31 -5.96
N PHE A 259 7.85 -15.58 -5.56
CA PHE A 259 7.10 -16.62 -6.27
C PHE A 259 5.60 -16.29 -6.37
N LEU A 260 4.98 -15.89 -5.27
CA LEU A 260 3.57 -15.50 -5.27
C LEU A 260 3.27 -14.28 -6.15
N ILE A 261 4.12 -13.26 -6.12
CA ILE A 261 3.96 -12.07 -6.97
C ILE A 261 4.10 -12.42 -8.45
N ASN A 262 5.06 -13.28 -8.79
CA ASN A 262 5.23 -13.77 -10.15
C ASN A 262 3.98 -14.51 -10.64
N LEU A 263 3.42 -15.38 -9.78
CA LEU A 263 2.20 -16.13 -10.08
C LEU A 263 0.99 -15.20 -10.28
N LEU A 264 0.79 -14.23 -9.38
CA LEU A 264 -0.36 -13.32 -9.42
C LEU A 264 -0.27 -12.27 -10.53
N GLY A 265 0.94 -11.81 -10.83
CA GLY A 265 1.20 -10.78 -11.82
C GLY A 265 1.63 -11.30 -13.20
N GLY A 266 1.84 -12.62 -13.36
CA GLY A 266 2.37 -13.16 -14.62
C GLY A 266 3.76 -12.63 -14.96
N MET A 267 4.60 -12.36 -13.95
CA MET A 267 5.93 -11.79 -14.08
C MET A 267 7.01 -12.85 -13.90
N ASN A 268 8.25 -12.47 -14.20
CA ASN A 268 9.42 -13.29 -13.90
C ASN A 268 10.50 -12.41 -13.27
N ILE A 269 10.28 -12.00 -12.02
CA ILE A 269 11.22 -11.20 -11.24
C ILE A 269 11.88 -12.07 -10.16
N THR A 270 13.02 -11.60 -9.64
CA THR A 270 13.81 -12.30 -8.62
C THR A 270 13.69 -11.66 -7.23
N ASP A 271 13.34 -10.37 -7.13
CA ASP A 271 13.28 -9.62 -5.85
C ASP A 271 12.05 -8.71 -5.73
N CYS A 272 10.97 -9.19 -5.13
CA CYS A 272 9.75 -8.40 -4.96
C CYS A 272 9.82 -7.31 -3.88
N ALA A 273 10.81 -7.36 -2.98
CA ALA A 273 10.80 -6.56 -1.74
C ALA A 273 11.77 -5.38 -1.75
N ASN A 274 12.52 -5.17 -2.82
CA ASN A 274 13.47 -4.07 -2.92
C ASN A 274 12.77 -2.74 -3.19
N GLY A 275 13.18 -1.67 -2.48
CA GLY A 275 12.67 -0.30 -2.64
C GLY A 275 13.40 0.53 -3.70
N PHE A 276 14.47 0.04 -4.29
CA PHE A 276 15.32 0.75 -5.24
C PHE A 276 14.81 0.57 -6.68
N ARG A 277 14.09 1.56 -7.21
CA ARG A 277 13.30 1.43 -8.43
C ARG A 277 13.25 2.71 -9.23
N ALA A 278 13.11 2.60 -10.55
CA ALA A 278 12.82 3.73 -11.44
C ALA A 278 11.60 3.41 -12.31
N ILE A 279 10.78 4.41 -12.54
CA ILE A 279 9.60 4.33 -13.39
C ILE A 279 9.46 5.61 -14.20
N ARG A 280 9.03 5.51 -15.43
CA ARG A 280 8.68 6.67 -16.25
C ARG A 280 7.49 7.40 -15.65
N ALA A 281 7.58 8.71 -15.49
CA ALA A 281 6.56 9.51 -14.80
C ALA A 281 5.16 9.36 -15.41
N THR A 282 5.07 9.27 -16.75
CA THR A 282 3.80 9.06 -17.46
C THR A 282 3.13 7.73 -17.11
N HIS A 283 3.90 6.69 -16.78
CA HIS A 283 3.37 5.41 -16.32
C HIS A 283 3.03 5.46 -14.83
N LEU A 284 3.89 6.08 -14.00
CA LEU A 284 3.61 6.27 -12.58
C LEU A 284 2.27 7.00 -12.35
N ALA A 285 1.98 8.03 -13.14
CA ALA A 285 0.74 8.79 -13.05
C ALA A 285 -0.55 7.94 -13.26
N ARG A 286 -0.41 6.76 -13.86
CA ARG A 286 -1.53 5.83 -14.12
C ARG A 286 -1.68 4.75 -13.04
N LEU A 287 -0.72 4.59 -12.13
CA LEU A 287 -0.80 3.58 -11.08
C LEU A 287 -1.79 4.00 -9.98
N GLU A 288 -2.59 3.05 -9.54
CA GLU A 288 -3.55 3.25 -8.44
C GLU A 288 -2.98 2.66 -7.14
N LEU A 289 -2.31 3.51 -6.35
CA LEU A 289 -1.63 3.13 -5.13
C LEU A 289 -2.44 3.51 -3.87
N HIS A 290 -2.69 2.55 -3.00
CA HIS A 290 -3.55 2.73 -1.81
C HIS A 290 -2.92 2.21 -0.52
N GLU A 291 -1.97 1.28 -0.61
CA GLU A 291 -1.42 0.62 0.57
C GLU A 291 -0.44 1.54 1.31
N LYS A 292 -0.56 1.56 2.64
CA LYS A 292 0.30 2.38 3.52
C LYS A 292 1.63 1.71 3.82
N GLN A 293 1.64 0.38 3.76
CA GLN A 293 2.81 -0.46 3.95
C GLN A 293 2.91 -1.44 2.80
N PHE A 294 4.08 -2.06 2.62
CA PHE A 294 4.32 -3.04 1.56
C PHE A 294 4.09 -2.50 0.14
N SER A 295 4.30 -1.20 -0.04
CA SER A 295 4.17 -0.51 -1.34
C SER A 295 4.96 -1.17 -2.47
N ALA A 296 6.01 -1.92 -2.12
CA ALA A 296 6.80 -2.70 -3.06
C ALA A 296 5.96 -3.69 -3.86
N ALA A 297 5.15 -4.50 -3.17
CA ALA A 297 4.28 -5.47 -3.81
C ALA A 297 3.15 -4.79 -4.60
N GLU A 298 2.58 -3.72 -4.04
CA GLU A 298 1.51 -2.98 -4.70
C GLU A 298 1.97 -2.36 -6.02
N ILE A 299 3.11 -1.66 -6.03
CA ILE A 299 3.65 -1.02 -7.24
C ILE A 299 3.94 -2.07 -8.32
N LEU A 300 4.53 -3.22 -7.96
CA LEU A 300 4.83 -4.29 -8.90
C LEU A 300 3.57 -4.88 -9.54
N LEU A 301 2.57 -5.24 -8.73
CA LEU A 301 1.32 -5.81 -9.22
C LEU A 301 0.54 -4.81 -10.09
N GLU A 302 0.50 -3.52 -9.68
CA GLU A 302 -0.10 -2.46 -10.48
C GLU A 302 0.64 -2.24 -11.80
N ALA A 303 1.98 -2.23 -11.78
CA ALA A 303 2.79 -2.08 -12.98
C ALA A 303 2.53 -3.23 -13.97
N SER A 304 2.53 -4.48 -13.47
CA SER A 304 2.21 -5.64 -14.29
C SER A 304 0.79 -5.58 -14.85
N ARG A 305 -0.20 -5.28 -14.01
CA ARG A 305 -1.61 -5.18 -14.44
C ARG A 305 -1.82 -4.13 -15.53
N ARG A 306 -1.02 -3.07 -15.53
CA ARG A 306 -1.02 -2.01 -16.55
C ARG A 306 -0.19 -2.37 -17.78
N GLY A 307 0.40 -3.56 -17.83
CA GLY A 307 1.19 -4.05 -18.97
C GLY A 307 2.53 -3.33 -19.14
N LEU A 308 3.11 -2.78 -18.07
CA LEU A 308 4.41 -2.14 -18.13
C LEU A 308 5.51 -3.18 -18.39
N ARG A 309 6.50 -2.79 -19.21
CA ARG A 309 7.71 -3.58 -19.40
C ARG A 309 8.59 -3.46 -18.16
N ILE A 310 8.62 -4.55 -17.35
CA ILE A 310 9.36 -4.62 -16.09
C ILE A 310 10.71 -5.26 -16.34
N LYS A 311 11.80 -4.64 -15.83
CA LYS A 311 13.16 -5.16 -15.91
C LYS A 311 13.81 -5.12 -14.54
N GLU A 312 14.64 -6.12 -14.25
CA GLU A 312 15.53 -6.11 -13.08
C GLU A 312 16.98 -5.85 -13.51
N VAL A 313 17.69 -5.16 -12.63
CA VAL A 313 19.14 -4.94 -12.78
C VAL A 313 19.87 -5.37 -11.52
N PRO A 314 21.10 -5.88 -11.63
CA PRO A 314 21.89 -6.23 -10.44
C PRO A 314 22.22 -4.98 -9.64
N MET A 315 22.08 -5.06 -8.33
CA MET A 315 22.47 -4.00 -7.40
C MET A 315 23.23 -4.55 -6.20
N THR A 316 24.01 -3.69 -5.56
CA THR A 316 24.66 -3.98 -4.29
C THR A 316 23.78 -3.53 -3.15
N PHE A 317 23.50 -4.46 -2.23
CA PHE A 317 22.76 -4.15 -1.01
C PHE A 317 23.73 -4.17 0.17
N ALA A 318 24.11 -2.99 0.63
CA ALA A 318 25.09 -2.82 1.70
C ALA A 318 24.50 -3.18 3.07
N HIS A 319 25.37 -3.50 4.03
CA HIS A 319 24.97 -3.52 5.41
C HIS A 319 24.51 -2.16 5.89
N ARG A 320 23.45 -2.14 6.70
CA ARG A 320 23.01 -0.91 7.33
C ARG A 320 24.08 -0.35 8.23
N ALA A 321 24.54 0.87 7.97
CA ALA A 321 25.60 1.50 8.74
C ALA A 321 25.14 1.88 10.16
N HIS A 322 23.86 2.28 10.32
CA HIS A 322 23.29 2.74 11.58
C HIS A 322 21.82 2.31 11.73
N GLY A 323 21.37 2.19 13.00
CA GLY A 323 19.99 1.89 13.34
C GLY A 323 19.58 0.42 13.21
N GLU A 324 18.35 0.12 13.65
CA GLU A 324 17.74 -1.21 13.55
C GLU A 324 16.62 -1.23 12.52
N SER A 325 16.32 -2.42 12.00
CA SER A 325 15.18 -2.60 11.11
C SER A 325 13.87 -2.29 11.84
N LYS A 326 13.12 -1.32 11.34
CA LYS A 326 11.83 -0.88 11.90
C LYS A 326 10.66 -1.77 11.45
N LYS A 327 10.94 -2.83 10.68
CA LYS A 327 9.93 -3.79 10.24
C LYS A 327 9.45 -4.63 11.43
N PRO A 328 8.14 -4.84 11.61
CA PRO A 328 7.60 -5.68 12.68
C PRO A 328 8.23 -7.06 12.66
N ARG A 329 8.61 -7.56 13.84
CA ARG A 329 9.11 -8.94 14.02
C ARG A 329 7.89 -9.86 14.18
N GLY A 330 7.97 -11.11 13.66
CA GLY A 330 6.96 -12.14 13.82
C GLY A 330 6.00 -12.30 12.63
N LEU A 331 4.95 -13.13 12.82
CA LEU A 331 4.01 -13.54 11.78
C LEU A 331 3.12 -12.41 11.23
N MET A 332 3.00 -11.30 11.92
CA MET A 332 2.18 -10.15 11.46
C MET A 332 2.74 -9.52 10.18
N TYR A 333 4.06 -9.52 10.01
CA TYR A 333 4.69 -8.95 8.80
C TYR A 333 4.36 -9.76 7.52
N PRO A 334 4.57 -11.09 7.48
CA PRO A 334 4.17 -11.92 6.34
C PRO A 334 2.68 -11.85 6.02
N LEU A 335 1.82 -11.85 7.05
CA LEU A 335 0.36 -11.75 6.86
C LEU A 335 -0.04 -10.39 6.26
N GLY A 336 0.58 -9.30 6.73
CA GLY A 336 0.36 -7.98 6.15
C GLY A 336 0.79 -7.90 4.68
N TYR A 337 1.94 -8.49 4.35
CA TYR A 337 2.43 -8.55 2.98
C TYR A 337 1.50 -9.35 2.06
N LEU A 338 1.07 -10.54 2.51
CA LEU A 338 0.11 -11.39 1.79
C LEU A 338 -1.23 -10.67 1.59
N ARG A 339 -1.74 -10.00 2.64
CA ARG A 339 -2.95 -9.20 2.55
C ARG A 339 -2.82 -8.11 1.47
N THR A 340 -1.72 -7.37 1.46
CA THR A 340 -1.48 -6.33 0.44
C THR A 340 -1.48 -6.94 -0.97
N MET A 341 -0.81 -8.06 -1.18
CA MET A 341 -0.79 -8.75 -2.48
C MET A 341 -2.18 -9.15 -2.95
N ILE A 342 -2.95 -9.83 -2.09
CA ILE A 342 -4.31 -10.28 -2.41
C ILE A 342 -5.22 -9.08 -2.68
N MET A 343 -5.18 -8.06 -1.83
CA MET A 343 -6.03 -6.87 -1.97
C MET A 343 -5.70 -6.06 -3.23
N THR A 344 -4.42 -6.00 -3.61
CA THR A 344 -4.01 -5.34 -4.85
C THR A 344 -4.43 -6.15 -6.08
N TRP A 345 -4.26 -7.47 -6.03
CA TRP A 345 -4.67 -8.35 -7.13
C TRP A 345 -6.19 -8.36 -7.36
N LEU A 346 -6.99 -8.28 -6.29
CA LEU A 346 -8.47 -8.24 -6.36
C LEU A 346 -9.05 -6.89 -6.84
N ARG A 347 -8.27 -5.83 -6.92
CA ARG A 347 -8.69 -4.51 -7.45
C ARG A 347 -8.74 -4.53 -8.97
#